data_9642028bb343f0a501006d84df8e1766
#
_entry.id   9642028bb343f0a501006d84df8e1766
#
_cell.length_a   1.000
_cell.length_b   1.000
_cell.length_c   1.000
_cell.angle_alpha   90.00
_cell.angle_beta   90.00
_cell.angle_gamma   90.00
#
_symmetry.space_group_name_H-M   'P 1'
#
loop_
_entity.id
_entity.type
_entity.pdbx_description
1 polymer ?
#
loop_
_entity_poly.entity_id
_entity_poly.type
_entity_poly.pdbx_seq_one_letter_code
_entity_poly.pdbx_strand_id
1 'polypeptide(L)'
;ENKILARGKKGFDRLFYMLEHSNDYYVKASAIQTAKDMRSIFNQEEINAGLEKAIDSLEYEYQKEDIKKYIQTKEPIKILLLDRENSGVTQLLEYMGEEETEMYVRSAGLHPSGKIEKWVLDILMQEDDITRYQCSSPIEELCKYDYLIPIGIHLDEKEYPFQKIYARYQDFDKKQIGWEEAKEMICQIEKDLKRNIDEPEKIKEIAQEMGKVWPLA
;
A
#
# COMPACT_ATOMS: atom_id res chain seq x y z
N GLU A 1 11.41 2.77 -13.69
CA GLU A 1 10.37 2.23 -12.79
C GLU A 1 9.11 1.87 -13.57
N ASN A 2 8.34 2.81 -14.11
CA ASN A 2 7.10 2.56 -14.87
C ASN A 2 7.24 1.54 -16.01
N LYS A 3 8.41 1.47 -16.68
CA LYS A 3 8.66 0.48 -17.74
C LYS A 3 8.89 -0.94 -17.21
N ILE A 4 9.38 -1.08 -16.00
CA ILE A 4 9.56 -2.36 -15.31
C ILE A 4 8.20 -2.85 -14.83
N LEU A 5 7.42 -1.99 -14.19
CA LEU A 5 6.06 -2.26 -13.73
C LEU A 5 5.15 -2.74 -14.87
N ALA A 6 5.18 -2.05 -16.01
CA ALA A 6 4.40 -2.42 -17.20
C ALA A 6 4.78 -3.80 -17.80
N ARG A 7 5.91 -4.38 -17.42
CA ARG A 7 6.39 -5.70 -17.90
C ARG A 7 6.10 -6.84 -16.93
N GLY A 8 5.55 -6.57 -15.74
CA GLY A 8 5.21 -7.59 -14.75
C GLY A 8 6.38 -8.53 -14.45
N LYS A 9 6.15 -9.86 -14.48
CA LYS A 9 7.17 -10.89 -14.17
C LYS A 9 8.44 -10.73 -15.00
N LYS A 10 8.36 -10.39 -16.27
CA LYS A 10 9.55 -10.17 -17.13
C LYS A 10 10.37 -8.97 -16.68
N GLY A 11 9.71 -7.93 -16.15
CA GLY A 11 10.39 -6.78 -15.56
C GLY A 11 11.14 -7.16 -14.29
N PHE A 12 10.51 -7.95 -13.43
CA PHE A 12 11.10 -8.49 -12.21
C PHE A 12 12.35 -9.34 -12.51
N ASP A 13 12.23 -10.34 -13.39
CA ASP A 13 13.36 -11.19 -13.78
C ASP A 13 14.52 -10.36 -14.36
N ARG A 14 14.22 -9.33 -15.15
CA ARG A 14 15.23 -8.41 -15.69
C ARG A 14 15.92 -7.59 -14.62
N LEU A 15 15.17 -7.13 -13.61
CA LEU A 15 15.69 -6.37 -12.49
C LEU A 15 16.75 -7.18 -11.72
N PHE A 16 16.42 -8.42 -11.36
CA PHE A 16 17.35 -9.29 -10.64
C PHE A 16 18.54 -9.72 -11.51
N TYR A 17 18.32 -9.94 -12.80
CA TYR A 17 19.42 -10.14 -13.75
C TYR A 17 20.40 -8.95 -13.74
N MET A 18 19.91 -7.72 -13.72
CA MET A 18 20.76 -6.52 -13.64
C MET A 18 21.50 -6.44 -12.31
N LEU A 19 20.86 -6.80 -11.20
CA LEU A 19 21.48 -6.87 -9.88
C LEU A 19 22.65 -7.87 -9.85
N GLU A 20 22.47 -9.04 -10.43
CA GLU A 20 23.49 -10.11 -10.46
C GLU A 20 24.66 -9.80 -11.40
N HIS A 21 24.41 -9.14 -12.55
CA HIS A 21 25.37 -9.08 -13.65
C HIS A 21 25.91 -7.67 -13.97
N SER A 22 25.33 -6.61 -13.43
CA SER A 22 25.87 -5.26 -13.64
C SER A 22 27.13 -5.04 -12.80
N ASN A 23 28.11 -4.37 -13.37
CA ASN A 23 29.28 -3.86 -12.63
C ASN A 23 29.13 -2.40 -12.22
N ASP A 24 27.99 -1.77 -12.59
CA ASP A 24 27.71 -0.38 -12.26
C ASP A 24 27.02 -0.28 -10.89
N TYR A 25 27.67 0.43 -9.98
CA TYR A 25 27.17 0.70 -8.63
C TYR A 25 25.77 1.34 -8.63
N TYR A 26 25.53 2.36 -9.45
CA TYR A 26 24.26 3.09 -9.49
C TYR A 26 23.12 2.24 -10.04
N VAL A 27 23.43 1.38 -11.01
CA VAL A 27 22.48 0.40 -11.54
C VAL A 27 22.08 -0.59 -10.45
N LYS A 28 23.03 -1.12 -9.69
CA LYS A 28 22.73 -2.05 -8.58
C LYS A 28 21.94 -1.36 -7.46
N ALA A 29 22.35 -0.18 -7.03
CA ALA A 29 21.66 0.57 -5.97
C ALA A 29 20.20 0.89 -6.38
N SER A 30 19.99 1.36 -7.60
CA SER A 30 18.66 1.62 -8.14
C SER A 30 17.81 0.36 -8.26
N ALA A 31 18.42 -0.77 -8.64
CA ALA A 31 17.73 -2.05 -8.76
C ALA A 31 17.30 -2.61 -7.40
N ILE A 32 18.13 -2.48 -6.35
CA ILE A 32 17.77 -2.84 -4.98
C ILE A 32 16.56 -2.04 -4.51
N GLN A 33 16.61 -0.70 -4.68
CA GLN A 33 15.51 0.16 -4.27
C GLN A 33 14.22 -0.16 -5.05
N THR A 34 14.33 -0.33 -6.37
CA THR A 34 13.17 -0.70 -7.21
C THR A 34 12.58 -2.05 -6.78
N ALA A 35 13.41 -3.05 -6.42
CA ALA A 35 12.92 -4.34 -5.93
C ALA A 35 12.13 -4.18 -4.63
N LYS A 36 12.62 -3.40 -3.68
CA LYS A 36 11.94 -3.09 -2.41
C LYS A 36 10.59 -2.38 -2.64
N ASP A 37 10.51 -1.53 -3.67
CA ASP A 37 9.31 -0.75 -4.00
C ASP A 37 8.28 -1.53 -4.85
N MET A 38 8.58 -2.76 -5.29
CA MET A 38 7.67 -3.56 -6.15
C MET A 38 6.63 -4.38 -5.37
N ARG A 39 6.25 -3.96 -4.18
CA ARG A 39 5.32 -4.67 -3.28
C ARG A 39 3.90 -4.82 -3.83
N SER A 40 3.49 -3.91 -4.70
CA SER A 40 2.18 -3.99 -5.36
C SER A 40 2.05 -5.16 -6.34
N ILE A 41 3.18 -5.67 -6.84
CA ILE A 41 3.21 -6.72 -7.87
C ILE A 41 3.64 -8.06 -7.28
N PHE A 42 4.64 -8.04 -6.40
CA PHE A 42 5.25 -9.23 -5.82
C PHE A 42 5.09 -9.20 -4.30
N ASN A 43 4.89 -10.38 -3.71
CA ASN A 43 4.86 -10.48 -2.27
C ASN A 43 6.28 -10.34 -1.68
N GLN A 44 6.35 -10.12 -0.38
CA GLN A 44 7.61 -9.91 0.33
C GLN A 44 8.56 -11.11 0.18
N GLU A 45 8.03 -12.34 0.14
CA GLU A 45 8.85 -13.56 0.00
C GLU A 45 9.54 -13.63 -1.36
N GLU A 46 8.84 -13.28 -2.45
CA GLU A 46 9.42 -13.23 -3.79
C GLU A 46 10.51 -12.17 -3.89
N ILE A 47 10.29 -10.99 -3.31
CA ILE A 47 11.27 -9.90 -3.26
C ILE A 47 12.49 -10.33 -2.44
N ASN A 48 12.27 -10.88 -1.25
CA ASN A 48 13.34 -11.34 -0.37
C ASN A 48 14.19 -12.42 -1.05
N ALA A 49 13.56 -13.43 -1.64
CA ALA A 49 14.27 -14.52 -2.35
C ALA A 49 15.14 -13.99 -3.50
N GLY A 50 14.63 -13.00 -4.25
CA GLY A 50 15.41 -12.37 -5.32
C GLY A 50 16.57 -11.54 -4.80
N LEU A 51 16.38 -10.77 -3.74
CA LEU A 51 17.44 -9.98 -3.10
C LEU A 51 18.50 -10.86 -2.45
N GLU A 52 18.10 -11.93 -1.76
CA GLU A 52 18.99 -12.89 -1.11
C GLU A 52 19.95 -13.55 -2.13
N LYS A 53 19.39 -13.99 -3.24
CA LYS A 53 20.16 -14.58 -4.34
C LYS A 53 21.18 -13.61 -4.95
N ALA A 54 20.87 -12.32 -4.96
CA ALA A 54 21.75 -11.30 -5.52
C ALA A 54 22.86 -10.82 -4.56
N ILE A 55 22.79 -11.13 -3.26
CA ILE A 55 23.73 -10.62 -2.23
C ILE A 55 25.19 -10.90 -2.61
N ASP A 56 25.50 -12.13 -3.07
CA ASP A 56 26.87 -12.54 -3.37
C ASP A 56 27.47 -11.78 -4.57
N SER A 57 26.63 -11.20 -5.43
CA SER A 57 27.06 -10.41 -6.57
C SER A 57 27.39 -8.95 -6.23
N LEU A 58 27.10 -8.51 -4.99
CA LEU A 58 27.32 -7.14 -4.54
C LEU A 58 28.77 -6.94 -4.08
N GLU A 59 29.36 -5.84 -4.53
CA GLU A 59 30.74 -5.48 -4.20
C GLU A 59 30.85 -4.80 -2.82
N TYR A 60 29.83 -3.99 -2.45
CA TYR A 60 29.89 -3.16 -1.26
C TYR A 60 29.15 -3.81 -0.07
N GLU A 61 29.87 -3.96 1.04
CA GLU A 61 29.36 -4.62 2.24
C GLU A 61 28.11 -3.94 2.81
N TYR A 62 28.05 -2.60 2.79
CA TYR A 62 26.87 -1.87 3.25
C TYR A 62 25.60 -2.17 2.46
N GLN A 63 25.70 -2.49 1.15
CA GLN A 63 24.54 -2.91 0.34
C GLN A 63 24.05 -4.29 0.78
N LYS A 64 24.99 -5.21 1.09
CA LYS A 64 24.66 -6.54 1.59
C LYS A 64 23.99 -6.46 2.97
N GLU A 65 24.52 -5.61 3.84
CA GLU A 65 23.93 -5.36 5.17
C GLU A 65 22.54 -4.75 5.08
N ASP A 66 22.33 -3.78 4.19
CA ASP A 66 21.03 -3.16 3.93
C ASP A 66 20.00 -4.17 3.43
N ILE A 67 20.38 -5.07 2.52
CA ILE A 67 19.51 -6.16 2.07
C ILE A 67 19.23 -7.15 3.21
N LYS A 68 20.26 -7.59 3.95
CA LYS A 68 20.06 -8.51 5.08
C LYS A 68 19.12 -7.93 6.13
N LYS A 69 19.30 -6.65 6.45
CA LYS A 69 18.42 -5.93 7.37
C LYS A 69 16.98 -5.88 6.83
N TYR A 70 16.79 -5.54 5.55
CA TYR A 70 15.48 -5.51 4.92
C TYR A 70 14.77 -6.88 4.96
N ILE A 71 15.49 -7.98 4.64
CA ILE A 71 14.95 -9.34 4.68
C ILE A 71 14.56 -9.77 6.10
N GLN A 72 15.35 -9.37 7.11
CA GLN A 72 15.11 -9.72 8.50
C GLN A 72 14.01 -8.87 9.16
N THR A 73 13.75 -7.68 8.63
CA THR A 73 12.75 -6.77 9.18
C THR A 73 11.41 -7.08 8.54
N LYS A 74 10.42 -7.42 9.39
CA LYS A 74 9.03 -7.52 8.91
C LYS A 74 8.55 -6.10 8.57
N GLU A 75 8.57 -5.79 7.30
CA GLU A 75 8.05 -4.50 6.82
C GLU A 75 6.55 -4.36 7.15
N PRO A 76 6.08 -3.20 7.57
CA PRO A 76 4.67 -2.96 7.78
C PRO A 76 3.88 -3.12 6.48
N ILE A 77 2.64 -3.56 6.56
CA ILE A 77 1.71 -3.52 5.43
C ILE A 77 1.54 -2.04 5.04
N LYS A 78 1.78 -1.72 3.77
CA LYS A 78 1.66 -0.35 3.24
C LYS A 78 0.36 -0.22 2.47
N ILE A 79 -0.52 0.66 2.92
CA ILE A 79 -1.82 0.89 2.28
C ILE A 79 -2.00 2.33 1.82
N LEU A 80 -2.73 2.50 0.72
CA LEU A 80 -3.18 3.79 0.24
C LEU A 80 -4.70 3.83 0.28
N LEU A 81 -5.24 4.68 1.15
CA LEU A 81 -6.66 4.99 1.22
C LEU A 81 -7.01 5.96 0.09
N LEU A 82 -8.03 5.63 -0.70
CA LEU A 82 -8.43 6.44 -1.84
C LEU A 82 -9.89 6.87 -1.71
N ASP A 83 -10.14 8.15 -1.87
CA ASP A 83 -11.46 8.71 -2.09
C ASP A 83 -11.45 9.73 -3.23
N ARG A 84 -12.51 10.49 -3.37
CA ARG A 84 -12.62 11.47 -4.44
C ARG A 84 -11.75 12.70 -4.22
N GLU A 85 -11.74 13.27 -3.02
CA GLU A 85 -11.20 14.61 -2.74
C GLU A 85 -10.05 14.61 -1.73
N ASN A 86 -9.86 13.52 -1.03
CA ASN A 86 -8.89 13.38 0.06
C ASN A 86 -8.98 14.51 1.10
N SER A 87 -10.20 14.81 1.51
CA SER A 87 -10.46 15.95 2.41
C SER A 87 -11.15 15.57 3.72
N GLY A 88 -11.79 14.41 3.78
CA GLY A 88 -12.66 13.98 4.85
C GLY A 88 -12.24 12.67 5.52
N VAL A 89 -13.02 11.62 5.31
CA VAL A 89 -12.89 10.32 5.99
C VAL A 89 -11.51 9.72 5.83
N THR A 90 -10.92 9.74 4.63
CA THR A 90 -9.59 9.17 4.35
C THR A 90 -8.48 9.87 5.14
N GLN A 91 -8.60 11.18 5.38
CA GLN A 91 -7.66 11.94 6.20
C GLN A 91 -7.70 11.51 7.68
N LEU A 92 -8.92 11.31 8.22
CA LEU A 92 -9.07 10.82 9.59
C LEU A 92 -8.56 9.38 9.72
N LEU A 93 -8.86 8.52 8.73
CA LEU A 93 -8.36 7.14 8.71
C LEU A 93 -6.83 7.05 8.55
N GLU A 94 -6.20 7.96 7.81
CA GLU A 94 -4.73 8.04 7.72
C GLU A 94 -4.13 8.32 9.08
N TYR A 95 -4.63 9.34 9.78
CA TYR A 95 -4.18 9.67 11.14
C TYR A 95 -4.37 8.48 12.09
N MET A 96 -5.56 7.90 12.13
CA MET A 96 -5.85 6.74 12.99
C MET A 96 -4.99 5.53 12.64
N GLY A 97 -4.69 5.34 11.38
CA GLY A 97 -3.83 4.25 10.91
C GLY A 97 -2.40 4.36 11.45
N GLU A 98 -1.86 5.56 11.51
CA GLU A 98 -0.52 5.82 12.07
C GLU A 98 -0.49 5.65 13.60
N GLU A 99 -1.57 5.95 14.31
CA GLU A 99 -1.63 5.88 15.77
C GLU A 99 -2.04 4.50 16.31
N GLU A 100 -2.97 3.82 15.64
CA GLU A 100 -3.67 2.66 16.19
C GLU A 100 -3.27 1.34 15.54
N THR A 101 -2.43 1.35 14.49
CA THR A 101 -2.05 0.15 13.73
C THR A 101 -0.55 0.05 13.52
N GLU A 102 -0.09 -1.16 13.15
CA GLU A 102 1.29 -1.39 12.71
C GLU A 102 1.46 -1.19 11.19
N MET A 103 0.43 -0.69 10.50
CA MET A 103 0.47 -0.42 9.06
C MET A 103 1.13 0.93 8.76
N TYR A 104 1.70 1.03 7.57
CA TYR A 104 2.02 2.33 6.98
C TYR A 104 0.82 2.79 6.16
N VAL A 105 0.15 3.82 6.63
CA VAL A 105 -1.09 4.32 6.03
C VAL A 105 -0.86 5.68 5.39
N ARG A 106 -1.32 5.83 4.16
CA ARG A 106 -1.39 7.12 3.46
C ARG A 106 -2.75 7.25 2.80
N SER A 107 -3.13 8.48 2.51
CA SER A 107 -4.35 8.76 1.77
C SER A 107 -4.11 9.66 0.56
N ALA A 108 -4.95 9.51 -0.46
CA ALA A 108 -4.92 10.34 -1.66
C ALA A 108 -6.31 10.49 -2.27
N GLY A 109 -6.49 11.53 -3.08
CA GLY A 109 -7.72 11.79 -3.82
C GLY A 109 -7.57 11.60 -5.32
N LEU A 110 -8.62 11.12 -5.99
CA LEU A 110 -8.69 11.14 -7.44
C LEU A 110 -8.69 12.59 -7.97
N HIS A 111 -9.31 13.49 -7.21
CA HIS A 111 -9.42 14.93 -7.50
C HIS A 111 -9.21 15.70 -6.19
N PRO A 112 -7.95 15.81 -5.70
CA PRO A 112 -7.69 16.37 -4.39
C PRO A 112 -8.18 17.82 -4.29
N SER A 113 -8.89 18.12 -3.20
CA SER A 113 -9.48 19.45 -2.96
C SER A 113 -8.46 20.51 -2.54
N GLY A 114 -7.27 20.06 -2.09
CA GLY A 114 -6.23 20.91 -1.48
C GLY A 114 -6.57 21.41 -0.09
N LYS A 115 -7.68 20.96 0.51
CA LYS A 115 -8.14 21.38 1.84
C LYS A 115 -8.69 20.21 2.62
N ILE A 116 -8.49 20.22 3.94
CA ILE A 116 -9.09 19.27 4.87
C ILE A 116 -10.44 19.84 5.35
N GLU A 117 -11.46 19.00 5.45
CA GLU A 117 -12.75 19.39 5.97
C GLU A 117 -12.67 19.80 7.44
N LYS A 118 -13.44 20.84 7.80
CA LYS A 118 -13.40 21.41 9.15
C LYS A 118 -13.67 20.38 10.24
N TRP A 119 -14.64 19.47 10.02
CA TRP A 119 -14.98 18.46 11.02
C TRP A 119 -13.83 17.50 11.33
N VAL A 120 -12.97 17.19 10.33
CA VAL A 120 -11.75 16.39 10.54
C VAL A 120 -10.77 17.17 11.41
N LEU A 121 -10.54 18.45 11.07
CA LEU A 121 -9.66 19.30 11.87
C LEU A 121 -10.20 19.47 13.30
N ASP A 122 -11.51 19.65 13.48
CA ASP A 122 -12.12 19.77 14.80
C ASP A 122 -11.93 18.50 15.64
N ILE A 123 -11.93 17.31 15.02
CA ILE A 123 -11.64 16.04 15.70
C ILE A 123 -10.15 15.95 16.06
N LEU A 124 -9.26 16.18 15.09
CA LEU A 124 -7.81 16.08 15.30
C LEU A 124 -7.29 17.09 16.34
N MET A 125 -7.87 18.29 16.38
CA MET A 125 -7.51 19.32 17.36
C MET A 125 -7.90 18.95 18.80
N GLN A 126 -8.86 18.04 19.01
CA GLN A 126 -9.22 17.56 20.36
C GLN A 126 -8.15 16.63 20.94
N GLU A 127 -7.35 16.01 20.09
CA GLU A 127 -6.29 15.07 20.47
C GLU A 127 -4.89 15.71 20.52
N ASP A 128 -4.81 17.04 20.60
CA ASP A 128 -3.57 17.84 20.76
C ASP A 128 -2.53 17.75 19.64
N ASP A 129 -2.80 17.08 18.52
CA ASP A 129 -1.81 16.94 17.44
C ASP A 129 -2.06 17.88 16.26
N ILE A 130 -1.89 19.19 16.51
CA ILE A 130 -1.96 20.23 15.46
C ILE A 130 -0.71 20.20 14.55
N THR A 131 0.31 19.41 14.90
CA THR A 131 1.63 19.48 14.25
C THR A 131 1.74 18.61 13.00
N ARG A 132 0.83 17.67 12.79
CA ARG A 132 0.80 16.86 11.57
C ARG A 132 0.07 17.61 10.48
N TYR A 133 0.84 18.13 9.54
CA TYR A 133 0.29 18.75 8.33
C TYR A 133 -0.26 17.68 7.41
N GLN A 134 -1.49 17.27 7.64
CA GLN A 134 -2.22 16.50 6.66
C GLN A 134 -2.67 17.44 5.54
N CYS A 135 -2.53 17.01 4.32
CA CYS A 135 -2.97 17.75 3.14
C CYS A 135 -3.69 16.81 2.17
N SER A 136 -4.71 17.34 1.52
CA SER A 136 -5.33 16.64 0.40
C SER A 136 -4.32 16.48 -0.72
N SER A 137 -3.95 15.25 -1.04
CA SER A 137 -2.85 14.89 -1.91
C SER A 137 -3.31 14.10 -3.13
N PRO A 138 -2.67 14.25 -4.29
CA PRO A 138 -2.91 13.38 -5.44
C PRO A 138 -2.31 11.99 -5.22
N ILE A 139 -2.71 11.06 -6.09
CA ILE A 139 -2.14 9.71 -6.11
C ILE A 139 -0.71 9.78 -6.65
N GLU A 140 0.23 9.32 -5.84
CA GLU A 140 1.64 9.22 -6.21
C GLU A 140 2.21 7.85 -5.83
N GLU A 141 3.24 7.40 -6.57
CA GLU A 141 4.08 6.26 -6.24
C GLU A 141 3.33 4.98 -5.85
N LEU A 142 2.28 4.63 -6.59
CA LEU A 142 1.41 3.47 -6.33
C LEU A 142 2.17 2.17 -6.04
N CYS A 143 3.32 1.96 -6.66
CA CYS A 143 4.14 0.75 -6.49
C CYS A 143 4.66 0.53 -5.06
N LYS A 144 4.66 1.56 -4.23
CA LYS A 144 5.10 1.50 -2.82
C LYS A 144 4.06 0.87 -1.89
N TYR A 145 2.82 0.71 -2.33
CA TYR A 145 1.72 0.23 -1.50
C TYR A 145 1.38 -1.22 -1.83
N ASP A 146 1.11 -1.99 -0.79
CA ASP A 146 0.65 -3.38 -0.91
C ASP A 146 -0.82 -3.43 -1.36
N TYR A 147 -1.64 -2.47 -0.90
CA TYR A 147 -3.08 -2.42 -1.19
C TYR A 147 -3.56 -1.00 -1.46
N LEU A 148 -4.52 -0.90 -2.39
CA LEU A 148 -5.39 0.27 -2.55
C LEU A 148 -6.73 0.00 -1.87
N ILE A 149 -7.21 0.96 -1.08
CA ILE A 149 -8.46 0.84 -0.34
C ILE A 149 -9.39 1.99 -0.74
N PRO A 150 -10.32 1.74 -1.66
CA PRO A 150 -11.32 2.75 -2.05
C PRO A 150 -12.33 2.98 -0.94
N ILE A 151 -12.57 4.24 -0.60
CA ILE A 151 -13.54 4.70 0.39
C ILE A 151 -14.59 5.55 -0.32
N GLY A 152 -15.81 5.02 -0.47
CA GLY A 152 -16.91 5.71 -1.16
C GLY A 152 -16.69 5.95 -2.65
N ILE A 153 -15.77 5.22 -3.27
CA ILE A 153 -15.49 5.27 -4.71
C ILE A 153 -15.26 3.86 -5.27
N HIS A 154 -15.57 3.67 -6.53
CA HIS A 154 -15.27 2.45 -7.26
C HIS A 154 -14.01 2.67 -8.12
N LEU A 155 -13.06 1.76 -8.03
CA LEU A 155 -11.87 1.73 -8.87
C LEU A 155 -12.04 0.68 -9.98
N ASP A 156 -11.72 1.05 -11.22
CA ASP A 156 -11.62 0.07 -12.31
C ASP A 156 -10.27 -0.65 -12.19
N GLU A 157 -10.28 -1.96 -11.92
CA GLU A 157 -9.06 -2.79 -11.84
C GLU A 157 -8.19 -2.69 -13.10
N LYS A 158 -8.79 -2.36 -14.25
CA LYS A 158 -8.05 -2.17 -15.51
C LYS A 158 -7.17 -0.93 -15.49
N GLU A 159 -7.55 0.09 -14.70
CA GLU A 159 -6.76 1.31 -14.54
C GLU A 159 -5.61 1.10 -13.54
N TYR A 160 -5.74 0.08 -12.67
CA TYR A 160 -4.77 -0.26 -11.62
C TYR A 160 -4.29 -1.73 -11.73
N PRO A 161 -3.78 -2.18 -12.88
CA PRO A 161 -3.56 -3.59 -13.20
C PRO A 161 -2.50 -4.27 -12.33
N PHE A 162 -1.72 -3.50 -11.58
CA PHE A 162 -0.63 -4.01 -10.73
C PHE A 162 -0.90 -3.81 -9.23
N GLN A 163 -2.14 -3.38 -8.89
CA GLN A 163 -2.49 -3.07 -7.51
C GLN A 163 -3.48 -4.10 -6.96
N LYS A 164 -3.30 -4.47 -5.70
CA LYS A 164 -4.29 -5.25 -4.96
C LYS A 164 -5.34 -4.28 -4.40
N ILE A 165 -6.58 -4.41 -4.86
CA ILE A 165 -7.68 -3.55 -4.41
C ILE A 165 -8.46 -4.28 -3.32
N TYR A 166 -8.56 -3.64 -2.14
CA TYR A 166 -9.42 -4.10 -1.05
C TYR A 166 -10.72 -3.29 -1.04
N ALA A 167 -11.72 -3.82 -1.76
CA ALA A 167 -12.94 -3.08 -2.15
C ALA A 167 -14.05 -3.03 -1.08
N ARG A 168 -13.79 -3.49 0.16
CA ARG A 168 -14.82 -3.57 1.23
C ARG A 168 -15.56 -2.27 1.48
N TYR A 169 -14.91 -1.12 1.31
CA TYR A 169 -15.44 0.20 1.64
C TYR A 169 -15.75 1.05 0.40
N GLN A 170 -15.78 0.47 -0.79
CA GLN A 170 -16.08 1.19 -2.02
C GLN A 170 -17.48 1.83 -2.06
N ASP A 171 -18.45 1.22 -1.35
CA ASP A 171 -19.83 1.72 -1.24
C ASP A 171 -20.06 2.52 0.05
N PHE A 172 -18.99 2.94 0.73
CA PHE A 172 -19.09 3.74 1.94
C PHE A 172 -19.65 5.13 1.62
N ASP A 173 -20.80 5.48 2.19
CA ASP A 173 -21.57 6.67 1.82
C ASP A 173 -21.61 7.76 2.91
N LYS A 174 -21.03 7.50 4.08
CA LYS A 174 -20.98 8.49 5.15
C LYS A 174 -20.02 9.62 4.84
N LYS A 175 -20.48 10.84 4.92
CA LYS A 175 -19.65 12.04 4.72
C LYS A 175 -18.79 12.38 5.91
N GLN A 176 -19.24 12.00 7.11
CA GLN A 176 -18.54 12.24 8.37
C GLN A 176 -18.63 10.99 9.23
N ILE A 177 -17.56 10.72 9.97
CA ILE A 177 -17.48 9.66 10.97
C ILE A 177 -16.86 10.22 12.26
N GLY A 178 -17.17 9.58 13.39
CA GLY A 178 -16.54 9.93 14.66
C GLY A 178 -15.19 9.23 14.84
N TRP A 179 -14.48 9.63 15.90
CA TRP A 179 -13.19 9.05 16.31
C TRP A 179 -13.24 7.53 16.47
N GLU A 180 -14.17 7.03 17.29
CA GLU A 180 -14.28 5.59 17.54
C GLU A 180 -14.64 4.79 16.27
N GLU A 181 -15.49 5.34 15.41
CA GLU A 181 -15.83 4.69 14.15
C GLU A 181 -14.62 4.61 13.21
N ALA A 182 -13.82 5.67 13.13
CA ALA A 182 -12.59 5.68 12.35
C ALA A 182 -11.57 4.66 12.87
N LYS A 183 -11.40 4.58 14.19
CA LYS A 183 -10.55 3.62 14.87
C LYS A 183 -10.99 2.18 14.58
N GLU A 184 -12.26 1.87 14.76
CA GLU A 184 -12.81 0.56 14.47
C GLU A 184 -12.60 0.16 13.01
N MET A 185 -12.83 1.11 12.09
CA MET A 185 -12.70 0.89 10.65
C MET A 185 -11.26 0.57 10.26
N ILE A 186 -10.27 1.33 10.72
CA ILE A 186 -8.86 1.12 10.36
C ILE A 186 -8.30 -0.15 11.01
N CYS A 187 -8.64 -0.44 12.25
CA CYS A 187 -8.27 -1.69 12.92
C CYS A 187 -8.88 -2.92 12.23
N GLN A 188 -10.11 -2.79 11.68
CA GLN A 188 -10.73 -3.87 10.93
C GLN A 188 -10.02 -4.10 9.58
N ILE A 189 -9.60 -3.02 8.90
CA ILE A 189 -8.77 -3.09 7.69
C ILE A 189 -7.48 -3.86 7.99
N GLU A 190 -6.75 -3.48 9.03
CA GLU A 190 -5.52 -4.17 9.42
C GLU A 190 -5.73 -5.66 9.66
N LYS A 191 -6.76 -6.00 10.43
CA LYS A 191 -7.10 -7.39 10.75
C LYS A 191 -7.42 -8.23 9.51
N ASP A 192 -8.16 -7.66 8.58
CA ASP A 192 -8.52 -8.34 7.34
C ASP A 192 -7.30 -8.52 6.42
N LEU A 193 -6.46 -7.48 6.31
CA LEU A 193 -5.24 -7.56 5.48
C LEU A 193 -4.20 -8.52 6.06
N LYS A 194 -4.01 -8.56 7.38
CA LYS A 194 -3.14 -9.55 8.04
C LYS A 194 -3.63 -10.98 7.77
N ARG A 195 -4.93 -11.25 7.82
CA ARG A 195 -5.50 -12.57 7.44
C ARG A 195 -5.27 -12.92 5.99
N ASN A 196 -5.36 -11.94 5.10
CA ASN A 196 -5.15 -12.12 3.67
C ASN A 196 -3.70 -12.52 3.33
N ILE A 197 -2.74 -12.10 4.12
CA ILE A 197 -1.33 -12.47 3.97
C ILE A 197 -1.09 -13.89 4.49
N ASP A 198 -1.73 -14.26 5.59
CA ASP A 198 -1.49 -15.54 6.25
C ASP A 198 -2.26 -16.71 5.60
N GLU A 199 -3.35 -16.46 4.85
CA GLU A 199 -4.20 -17.49 4.24
C GLU A 199 -4.66 -17.14 2.80
N PRO A 200 -3.74 -17.01 1.82
CA PRO A 200 -4.10 -16.53 0.47
C PRO A 200 -5.06 -17.43 -0.31
N GLU A 201 -5.16 -18.73 -0.01
CA GLU A 201 -6.05 -19.66 -0.71
C GLU A 201 -7.51 -19.60 -0.23
N LYS A 202 -7.76 -19.37 1.06
CA LYS A 202 -9.14 -19.27 1.59
C LYS A 202 -9.89 -18.04 1.08
N ILE A 203 -9.19 -16.99 0.69
CA ILE A 203 -9.80 -15.75 0.21
C ILE A 203 -10.38 -15.90 -1.18
N LYS A 204 -9.75 -16.71 -2.03
CA LYS A 204 -10.34 -17.07 -3.33
C LYS A 204 -11.66 -17.83 -3.16
N GLU A 205 -11.77 -18.67 -2.14
CA GLU A 205 -13.01 -19.37 -1.81
C GLU A 205 -14.08 -18.44 -1.25
N ILE A 206 -13.73 -17.53 -0.32
CA ILE A 206 -14.66 -16.55 0.26
C ILE A 206 -15.14 -15.55 -0.79
N ALA A 207 -14.26 -15.05 -1.66
CA ALA A 207 -14.63 -14.17 -2.76
C ALA A 207 -15.53 -14.89 -3.79
N GLN A 208 -15.29 -16.17 -4.05
CA GLN A 208 -16.16 -16.99 -4.89
C GLN A 208 -17.52 -17.32 -4.23
N GLU A 209 -17.56 -17.49 -2.92
CA GLU A 209 -18.81 -17.69 -2.18
C GLU A 209 -19.62 -16.39 -2.06
N MET A 210 -18.98 -15.25 -1.80
CA MET A 210 -19.67 -13.95 -1.76
C MET A 210 -20.20 -13.55 -3.14
N GLY A 211 -19.51 -13.87 -4.23
CA GLY A 211 -20.00 -13.67 -5.60
C GLY A 211 -21.19 -14.55 -5.96
N LYS A 212 -21.44 -15.66 -5.22
CA LYS A 212 -22.62 -16.52 -5.41
C LYS A 212 -23.85 -16.07 -4.61
N VAL A 213 -23.66 -15.24 -3.59
CA VAL A 213 -24.73 -14.80 -2.67
C VAL A 213 -25.39 -13.48 -3.12
N TRP A 214 -24.81 -12.78 -4.10
CA TRP A 214 -25.39 -11.54 -4.64
C TRP A 214 -25.76 -11.72 -6.10
N PRO A 215 -27.00 -12.18 -6.40
CA PRO A 215 -27.48 -12.13 -7.76
C PRO A 215 -27.72 -10.64 -8.12
N LEU A 216 -27.05 -10.17 -9.16
CA LEU A 216 -27.38 -8.93 -9.82
C LEU A 216 -28.85 -8.96 -10.22
N ALA A 217 -29.67 -8.12 -9.60
CA ALA A 217 -31.01 -7.80 -10.06
C ALA A 217 -30.93 -6.58 -10.99
#